data_1e7d80bd845862d12d4ad1aae17919c3
#
_entry.id   1e7d80bd845862d12d4ad1aae17919c3
#
_cell.length_a   1.000
_cell.length_b   1.000
_cell.length_c   1.000
_cell.angle_alpha   90.00
_cell.angle_beta   90.00
_cell.angle_gamma   90.00
#
_symmetry.space_group_name_H-M   'P 1'
#
loop_
_entity.id
_entity.type
_entity.pdbx_description
1 polymer ?
#
loop_
_entity_poly.entity_id
_entity_poly.type
_entity_poly.pdbx_seq_one_letter_code
_entity_poly.pdbx_strand_id
1 'polypeptide(L)'
;MCIRDRIYADSEPIYRRSFKATYYTFEIRRNLLKPLSDGGKQQAAVYSPNGRMVAFVRDNNIFIKKLDYGTEVAVTRDGERNKIINGIPDWVYEEEFALTSTLQWSPDDATLAFVRFDESHVPEYSFSLYEGYCPTYPEYTLYPGRFTYKYPVAGETNSQVSVLSYTVETRALKTMKLPISSDSYIPRIKFTTDPNRLAVVTLNRTQNEMDIYSVNPKSGISKLLLRETDKAWIEESILDNISFYPDFFVIASSRSGYQHLFRYNYNGTLAKQITKGEWNVSAFLGYDEKSRSYFYESNQEGPLYKAIYKINEKGIETKLSERIGTNQASFNPSCTYFINKYSNSNEPLLVTVCDAKGKVIRTLEDNATLKARIAQTDLPRKEFFTCPNHAGDQMNGYILKPTNFDPSKRYPVVMTQYSGPGSQSVLDKWTIDWEYYLVSKGFIVACVDGRGTGGRSRAYETSVYMQLGKLETEDQVAGAEYMRTLPYVDDKHIGIYGWSYGGYETLMAMSTSNGTYQAGVAIAPVTDWRYYDTIYAERFMRTPNENNEGYEQSAPITHAEKLKGDLLIISGTADDNVHYLNTLQYSAALIEAGIQFDTQIYTNKDHHIRGCNTRHHLYTKVCNFFLDKLK
;
A
#
# COMPACT_ATOMS: atom_id res chain seq x y z
N MET A 1 27.33 14.63 1.17
CA MET A 1 27.57 14.32 -0.25
C MET A 1 27.84 12.81 -0.33
N CYS A 2 26.96 12.04 -0.99
CA CYS A 2 27.19 10.61 -1.19
C CYS A 2 28.47 10.43 -2.00
N ILE A 3 29.49 9.85 -1.38
CA ILE A 3 30.78 9.54 -2.02
C ILE A 3 30.69 8.22 -2.77
N ARG A 4 29.72 7.37 -2.39
CA ARG A 4 29.44 6.04 -2.94
C ARG A 4 27.95 5.88 -3.18
N ASP A 5 27.60 5.15 -4.23
CA ASP A 5 26.24 4.77 -4.56
C ASP A 5 26.11 3.23 -4.61
N ARG A 6 24.88 2.76 -4.60
CA ARG A 6 24.54 1.35 -4.68
C ARG A 6 23.77 1.10 -5.98
N ILE A 7 24.34 0.23 -6.80
CA ILE A 7 23.74 -0.23 -8.06
C ILE A 7 23.42 -1.71 -7.93
N TYR A 8 22.42 -2.19 -8.63
CA TYR A 8 22.12 -3.61 -8.71
C TYR A 8 21.76 -4.01 -10.14
N ALA A 9 22.02 -5.28 -10.45
CA ALA A 9 21.67 -5.93 -11.71
C ALA A 9 21.13 -7.35 -11.44
N ASP A 10 20.60 -7.99 -12.46
CA ASP A 10 20.08 -9.36 -12.41
C ASP A 10 19.10 -9.60 -11.26
N SER A 11 18.15 -8.66 -11.11
CA SER A 11 17.14 -8.74 -10.06
C SER A 11 16.15 -9.89 -10.32
N GLU A 12 15.89 -10.67 -9.28
CA GLU A 12 14.86 -11.70 -9.24
C GLU A 12 13.83 -11.30 -8.18
N PRO A 13 12.55 -11.09 -8.55
CA PRO A 13 11.51 -10.79 -7.59
C PRO A 13 11.31 -11.96 -6.62
N ILE A 14 10.96 -11.64 -5.38
CA ILE A 14 10.62 -12.62 -4.34
C ILE A 14 9.12 -12.52 -4.06
N TYR A 15 8.66 -11.34 -3.63
CA TYR A 15 7.27 -11.00 -3.42
C TYR A 15 6.94 -9.67 -4.11
N ARG A 16 5.87 -9.02 -3.71
CA ARG A 16 5.39 -7.76 -4.32
C ARG A 16 6.46 -6.66 -4.38
N ARG A 17 7.27 -6.51 -3.32
CA ARG A 17 8.23 -5.42 -3.15
C ARG A 17 9.67 -5.90 -3.08
N SER A 18 9.90 -7.09 -2.56
CA SER A 18 11.24 -7.63 -2.34
C SER A 18 11.80 -8.32 -3.58
N PHE A 19 13.10 -8.26 -3.69
CA PHE A 19 13.89 -8.94 -4.72
C PHE A 19 15.28 -9.26 -4.20
N LYS A 20 15.90 -10.26 -4.78
CA LYS A 20 17.35 -10.51 -4.67
C LYS A 20 18.03 -10.08 -5.96
N ALA A 21 19.25 -9.55 -5.85
CA ALA A 21 20.01 -9.05 -6.99
C ALA A 21 21.52 -9.13 -6.73
N THR A 22 22.31 -9.01 -7.78
CA THR A 22 23.75 -8.76 -7.67
C THR A 22 23.96 -7.27 -7.40
N TYR A 23 24.36 -6.94 -6.19
CA TYR A 23 24.62 -5.56 -5.79
C TYR A 23 26.08 -5.16 -6.03
N TYR A 24 26.26 -3.90 -6.38
CA TYR A 24 27.54 -3.25 -6.61
C TYR A 24 27.64 -1.97 -5.75
N THR A 25 28.86 -1.67 -5.32
CA THR A 25 29.21 -0.37 -4.75
C THR A 25 29.86 0.47 -5.83
N PHE A 26 29.38 1.69 -6.03
CA PHE A 26 29.94 2.63 -7.01
C PHE A 26 30.59 3.82 -6.30
N GLU A 27 31.90 3.96 -6.45
CA GLU A 27 32.64 5.10 -5.92
C GLU A 27 32.65 6.23 -6.94
N ILE A 28 31.82 7.24 -6.74
CA ILE A 28 31.54 8.33 -7.70
C ILE A 28 32.82 9.08 -8.12
N ARG A 29 33.68 9.41 -7.14
CA ARG A 29 34.90 10.19 -7.41
C ARG A 29 35.93 9.45 -8.28
N ARG A 30 36.01 8.13 -8.13
CA ARG A 30 36.96 7.26 -8.86
C ARG A 30 36.34 6.60 -10.07
N ASN A 31 35.05 6.77 -10.28
CA ASN A 31 34.25 6.06 -11.29
C ASN A 31 34.48 4.54 -11.22
N LEU A 32 34.50 4.00 -10.00
CA LEU A 32 34.86 2.61 -9.73
C LEU A 32 33.65 1.81 -9.27
N LEU A 33 33.25 0.82 -10.06
CA LEU A 33 32.21 -0.15 -9.75
C LEU A 33 32.84 -1.45 -9.24
N LYS A 34 32.36 -1.96 -8.10
CA LYS A 34 32.81 -3.24 -7.53
C LYS A 34 31.62 -4.06 -7.08
N PRO A 35 31.61 -5.40 -7.28
CA PRO A 35 30.59 -6.25 -6.68
C PRO A 35 30.64 -6.13 -5.16
N LEU A 36 29.45 -6.13 -4.53
CA LEU A 36 29.34 -6.05 -3.07
C LEU A 36 29.83 -7.34 -2.40
N SER A 37 29.47 -8.49 -2.97
CA SER A 37 29.80 -9.82 -2.44
C SER A 37 30.00 -10.82 -3.58
N ASP A 38 30.88 -11.77 -3.38
CA ASP A 38 31.13 -12.90 -4.28
C ASP A 38 30.28 -14.15 -3.90
N GLY A 39 29.50 -14.07 -2.82
CA GLY A 39 28.74 -15.18 -2.24
C GLY A 39 27.34 -15.38 -2.80
N GLY A 40 27.00 -14.81 -3.97
CA GLY A 40 25.67 -14.92 -4.57
C GLY A 40 24.83 -13.65 -4.43
N LYS A 41 23.56 -13.69 -4.87
CA LYS A 41 22.65 -12.54 -4.85
C LYS A 41 22.29 -12.12 -3.42
N GLN A 42 22.10 -10.81 -3.22
CA GLN A 42 21.81 -10.20 -1.94
C GLN A 42 20.43 -9.54 -1.94
N GLN A 43 19.92 -9.25 -0.75
CA GLN A 43 18.70 -8.48 -0.49
C GLN A 43 19.01 -7.35 0.47
N ALA A 44 18.21 -6.29 0.42
CA ALA A 44 18.16 -5.22 1.42
C ALA A 44 19.52 -4.60 1.80
N ALA A 45 20.43 -4.42 0.83
CA ALA A 45 21.74 -3.85 1.10
C ALA A 45 21.63 -2.39 1.56
N VAL A 46 22.22 -2.03 2.72
CA VAL A 46 22.17 -0.69 3.34
C VAL A 46 23.57 -0.23 3.75
N TYR A 47 23.95 0.96 3.34
CA TYR A 47 25.21 1.58 3.81
C TYR A 47 25.12 1.98 5.28
N SER A 48 26.23 1.85 5.99
CA SER A 48 26.43 2.58 7.24
C SER A 48 26.49 4.09 7.00
N PRO A 49 26.15 4.96 7.97
CA PRO A 49 26.12 6.42 7.80
C PRO A 49 27.40 7.02 7.22
N ASN A 50 28.57 6.50 7.60
CA ASN A 50 29.86 6.96 7.04
C ASN A 50 30.20 6.38 5.65
N GLY A 51 29.37 5.46 5.12
CA GLY A 51 29.57 4.82 3.81
C GLY A 51 30.74 3.84 3.73
N ARG A 52 31.31 3.37 4.88
CA ARG A 52 32.47 2.46 4.90
C ARG A 52 32.07 1.00 5.05
N MET A 53 30.82 0.72 5.43
CA MET A 53 30.27 -0.63 5.55
C MET A 53 28.93 -0.73 4.82
N VAL A 54 28.58 -1.95 4.41
CA VAL A 54 27.26 -2.29 3.86
C VAL A 54 26.76 -3.52 4.60
N ALA A 55 25.57 -3.40 5.21
CA ALA A 55 24.82 -4.57 5.71
C ALA A 55 23.88 -5.06 4.62
N PHE A 56 23.73 -6.35 4.45
CA PHE A 56 22.81 -6.96 3.51
C PHE A 56 22.37 -8.35 4.00
N VAL A 57 21.32 -8.88 3.38
CA VAL A 57 20.81 -10.22 3.68
C VAL A 57 21.09 -11.17 2.51
N ARG A 58 21.49 -12.39 2.83
CA ARG A 58 21.62 -13.52 1.92
C ARG A 58 21.19 -14.79 2.66
N ASP A 59 20.30 -15.56 2.03
CA ASP A 59 19.77 -16.81 2.61
C ASP A 59 19.29 -16.62 4.06
N ASN A 60 18.43 -15.60 4.26
CA ASN A 60 17.86 -15.20 5.55
C ASN A 60 18.87 -14.84 6.66
N ASN A 61 20.16 -14.68 6.31
CA ASN A 61 21.22 -14.29 7.23
C ASN A 61 21.80 -12.92 6.87
N ILE A 62 22.14 -12.15 7.90
CA ILE A 62 22.73 -10.82 7.77
C ILE A 62 24.25 -10.93 7.64
N PHE A 63 24.79 -10.16 6.71
CA PHE A 63 26.22 -9.98 6.50
C PHE A 63 26.59 -8.49 6.55
N ILE A 64 27.81 -8.20 6.98
CA ILE A 64 28.43 -6.87 6.88
C ILE A 64 29.68 -6.94 6.03
N LYS A 65 29.72 -6.16 4.94
CA LYS A 65 30.92 -5.92 4.12
C LYS A 65 31.63 -4.66 4.60
N LYS A 66 32.88 -4.79 5.04
CA LYS A 66 33.77 -3.67 5.34
C LYS A 66 34.51 -3.28 4.08
N LEU A 67 34.14 -2.17 3.45
CA LEU A 67 34.58 -1.80 2.10
C LEU A 67 36.08 -1.46 2.02
N ASP A 68 36.65 -0.88 3.08
CA ASP A 68 38.05 -0.50 3.11
C ASP A 68 39.00 -1.71 3.11
N TYR A 69 38.55 -2.83 3.67
CA TYR A 69 39.33 -4.06 3.82
C TYR A 69 38.86 -5.18 2.89
N GLY A 70 37.73 -4.99 2.20
CA GLY A 70 37.10 -6.03 1.40
C GLY A 70 36.61 -7.25 2.18
N THR A 71 36.56 -7.17 3.51
CA THR A 71 36.17 -8.31 4.37
C THR A 71 34.66 -8.38 4.53
N GLU A 72 34.13 -9.60 4.50
CA GLU A 72 32.71 -9.91 4.75
C GLU A 72 32.58 -10.74 6.03
N VAL A 73 31.62 -10.36 6.90
CA VAL A 73 31.40 -11.01 8.20
C VAL A 73 29.92 -11.37 8.31
N ALA A 74 29.63 -12.63 8.64
CA ALA A 74 28.28 -13.05 8.98
C ALA A 74 27.91 -12.52 10.38
N VAL A 75 26.79 -11.81 10.47
CA VAL A 75 26.19 -11.34 11.71
C VAL A 75 25.29 -12.42 12.33
N THR A 76 24.49 -13.09 11.50
CA THR A 76 23.63 -14.21 11.89
C THR A 76 23.99 -15.48 11.10
N ARG A 77 23.59 -16.65 11.63
CA ARG A 77 23.87 -17.97 11.01
C ARG A 77 22.71 -18.96 11.15
N ASP A 78 21.60 -18.52 11.76
CA ASP A 78 20.43 -19.34 12.06
C ASP A 78 19.30 -19.14 11.03
N GLY A 79 19.52 -18.31 10.01
CA GLY A 79 18.57 -18.08 8.93
C GLY A 79 18.28 -19.35 8.15
N GLU A 80 17.01 -19.71 8.02
CA GLU A 80 16.52 -20.87 7.29
C GLU A 80 15.17 -20.54 6.67
N ARG A 81 14.96 -20.94 5.41
CA ARG A 81 13.70 -20.69 4.69
C ARG A 81 12.52 -21.35 5.41
N ASN A 82 11.41 -20.62 5.52
CA ASN A 82 10.18 -21.03 6.20
C ASN A 82 10.37 -21.33 7.71
N LYS A 83 11.44 -20.82 8.32
CA LYS A 83 11.70 -20.95 9.76
C LYS A 83 12.20 -19.65 10.37
N ILE A 84 13.41 -19.21 10.01
CA ILE A 84 14.07 -18.06 10.64
C ILE A 84 14.49 -17.06 9.58
N ILE A 85 14.07 -15.82 9.76
CA ILE A 85 14.42 -14.71 8.89
C ILE A 85 15.08 -13.61 9.72
N ASN A 86 16.22 -13.08 9.26
CA ASN A 86 16.95 -12.01 9.92
C ASN A 86 17.11 -10.80 9.00
N GLY A 87 16.67 -9.62 9.43
CA GLY A 87 16.94 -8.34 8.76
C GLY A 87 16.05 -7.99 7.58
N ILE A 88 15.22 -8.93 7.11
CA ILE A 88 14.13 -8.73 6.16
C ILE A 88 12.83 -9.25 6.76
N PRO A 89 11.66 -8.80 6.30
CA PRO A 89 10.37 -9.25 6.83
C PRO A 89 10.01 -10.65 6.31
N ASP A 90 9.04 -11.30 6.96
CA ASP A 90 8.25 -12.37 6.40
C ASP A 90 7.24 -11.83 5.36
N TRP A 91 6.48 -12.73 4.73
CA TRP A 91 5.53 -12.36 3.67
C TRP A 91 4.49 -11.34 4.16
N VAL A 92 3.86 -11.59 5.32
CA VAL A 92 2.74 -10.76 5.81
C VAL A 92 3.18 -9.36 6.24
N TYR A 93 4.39 -9.21 6.80
CA TYR A 93 4.94 -7.88 7.12
C TYR A 93 5.37 -7.12 5.87
N GLU A 94 5.90 -7.81 4.86
CA GLU A 94 6.21 -7.17 3.57
C GLU A 94 4.95 -6.62 2.92
N GLU A 95 3.88 -7.40 2.89
CA GLU A 95 2.64 -7.02 2.25
C GLU A 95 1.93 -5.91 3.03
N GLU A 96 1.69 -6.11 4.33
CA GLU A 96 0.76 -5.30 5.11
C GLU A 96 1.40 -4.13 5.86
N PHE A 97 2.72 -4.13 6.04
CA PHE A 97 3.46 -2.99 6.58
C PHE A 97 4.42 -2.36 5.57
N ALA A 98 4.36 -2.76 4.32
CA ALA A 98 5.19 -2.23 3.22
C ALA A 98 6.71 -2.28 3.52
N LEU A 99 7.17 -3.34 4.20
CA LEU A 99 8.56 -3.53 4.60
C LEU A 99 9.33 -4.36 3.57
N THR A 100 10.58 -3.98 3.29
CA THR A 100 11.54 -4.80 2.53
C THR A 100 12.85 -4.99 3.27
N SER A 101 13.06 -4.27 4.36
CA SER A 101 14.24 -4.33 5.20
C SER A 101 13.92 -3.87 6.61
N THR A 102 14.51 -4.55 7.61
CA THR A 102 14.47 -4.12 9.00
C THR A 102 15.85 -3.72 9.52
N LEU A 103 16.85 -3.61 8.63
CA LEU A 103 18.22 -3.24 8.98
C LEU A 103 18.33 -1.75 9.30
N GLN A 104 18.84 -1.41 10.48
CA GLN A 104 19.05 -0.04 10.93
C GLN A 104 20.46 0.15 11.50
N TRP A 105 21.25 1.03 10.90
CA TRP A 105 22.54 1.44 11.44
C TRP A 105 22.38 2.54 12.49
N SER A 106 23.15 2.46 13.58
CA SER A 106 23.29 3.58 14.51
C SER A 106 24.02 4.76 13.86
N PRO A 107 23.74 6.02 14.27
CA PRO A 107 24.36 7.21 13.69
C PRO A 107 25.89 7.23 13.77
N ASP A 108 26.48 6.51 14.73
CA ASP A 108 27.93 6.38 14.96
C ASP A 108 28.57 5.18 14.24
N ASP A 109 27.82 4.46 13.38
CA ASP A 109 28.24 3.24 12.67
C ASP A 109 28.62 2.05 13.56
N ALA A 110 28.49 2.16 14.88
CA ALA A 110 28.98 1.16 15.81
C ALA A 110 28.04 -0.04 15.99
N THR A 111 26.75 0.15 15.71
CA THR A 111 25.71 -0.85 15.96
C THR A 111 24.80 -1.03 14.75
N LEU A 112 24.45 -2.28 14.42
CA LEU A 112 23.40 -2.64 13.49
C LEU A 112 22.24 -3.24 14.27
N ALA A 113 21.06 -2.66 14.22
CA ALA A 113 19.82 -3.22 14.77
C ALA A 113 18.98 -3.85 13.65
N PHE A 114 18.21 -4.88 13.98
CA PHE A 114 17.34 -5.58 13.03
C PHE A 114 16.21 -6.32 13.76
N VAL A 115 15.16 -6.68 13.01
CA VAL A 115 14.12 -7.58 13.48
C VAL A 115 14.43 -9.00 12.99
N ARG A 116 14.24 -9.96 13.87
CA ARG A 116 14.28 -11.40 13.61
C ARG A 116 12.87 -11.94 13.69
N PHE A 117 12.48 -12.72 12.68
CA PHE A 117 11.20 -13.39 12.58
C PHE A 117 11.41 -14.90 12.76
N ASP A 118 10.65 -15.51 13.64
CA ASP A 118 10.53 -16.96 13.75
C ASP A 118 9.16 -17.37 13.24
N GLU A 119 9.13 -17.83 11.98
CA GLU A 119 7.94 -18.27 11.27
C GLU A 119 7.74 -19.80 11.31
N SER A 120 8.48 -20.52 12.18
CA SER A 120 8.46 -21.99 12.26
C SER A 120 7.06 -22.55 12.50
N HIS A 121 6.24 -21.84 13.27
CA HIS A 121 4.87 -22.24 13.63
C HIS A 121 3.79 -21.59 12.77
N VAL A 122 4.16 -20.72 11.83
CA VAL A 122 3.21 -20.12 10.89
C VAL A 122 2.76 -21.19 9.89
N PRO A 123 1.45 -21.30 9.58
CA PRO A 123 0.95 -22.24 8.58
C PRO A 123 1.55 -21.98 7.19
N GLU A 124 1.69 -23.05 6.42
CA GLU A 124 2.19 -22.99 5.04
C GLU A 124 1.03 -22.95 4.05
N TYR A 125 1.18 -22.10 3.04
CA TYR A 125 0.36 -22.15 1.84
C TYR A 125 1.18 -22.60 0.63
N SER A 126 0.54 -23.29 -0.32
CA SER A 126 1.20 -23.77 -1.53
C SER A 126 0.29 -23.62 -2.74
N PHE A 127 0.89 -23.28 -3.87
CA PHE A 127 0.21 -23.34 -5.16
C PHE A 127 1.08 -24.03 -6.21
N SER A 128 0.43 -24.51 -7.26
CA SER A 128 1.10 -25.19 -8.36
C SER A 128 1.67 -24.19 -9.36
N LEU A 129 2.86 -24.50 -9.88
CA LEU A 129 3.48 -23.82 -11.01
C LEU A 129 3.49 -24.75 -12.22
N TYR A 130 3.24 -24.20 -13.38
CA TYR A 130 3.15 -24.90 -14.65
C TYR A 130 4.24 -24.38 -15.61
N GLU A 131 4.48 -25.04 -16.74
CA GLU A 131 5.42 -24.55 -17.75
C GLU A 131 5.10 -23.11 -18.14
N GLY A 132 3.90 -22.82 -18.65
CA GLY A 132 3.41 -21.49 -18.98
C GLY A 132 4.31 -20.69 -19.91
N TYR A 133 3.88 -19.44 -20.15
CA TYR A 133 4.64 -18.45 -20.92
C TYR A 133 4.88 -17.21 -20.08
N CYS A 134 6.11 -16.70 -20.10
CA CYS A 134 6.51 -15.44 -19.49
C CYS A 134 6.00 -15.21 -18.02
N PRO A 135 6.67 -15.70 -17.01
CA PRO A 135 7.88 -16.53 -17.10
C PRO A 135 7.57 -17.94 -17.60
N THR A 136 8.59 -18.63 -18.06
CA THR A 136 8.54 -20.05 -18.42
C THR A 136 9.16 -20.89 -17.31
N TYR A 137 8.57 -22.05 -17.03
CA TYR A 137 9.09 -23.05 -16.09
C TYR A 137 9.28 -24.38 -16.84
N PRO A 138 10.31 -24.49 -17.71
CA PRO A 138 10.47 -25.65 -18.59
C PRO A 138 10.64 -26.98 -17.84
N GLU A 139 11.07 -26.92 -16.57
CA GLU A 139 11.14 -28.09 -15.69
C GLU A 139 9.76 -28.64 -15.29
N TYR A 140 8.68 -27.91 -15.54
CA TYR A 140 7.32 -28.31 -15.17
C TYR A 140 6.45 -28.69 -16.39
N THR A 141 7.04 -29.24 -17.43
CA THR A 141 6.33 -29.56 -18.69
C THR A 141 5.28 -30.65 -18.55
N LEU A 142 5.56 -31.70 -17.80
CA LEU A 142 4.66 -32.87 -17.63
C LEU A 142 3.98 -32.90 -16.25
N TYR A 143 4.68 -32.44 -15.23
CA TYR A 143 4.18 -32.41 -13.86
C TYR A 143 4.33 -30.99 -13.31
N PRO A 144 3.29 -30.46 -12.61
CA PRO A 144 3.38 -29.15 -12.03
C PRO A 144 4.43 -29.09 -10.92
N GLY A 145 5.15 -27.98 -10.85
CA GLY A 145 5.97 -27.62 -9.71
C GLY A 145 5.11 -27.13 -8.55
N ARG A 146 5.76 -26.89 -7.40
CA ARG A 146 5.07 -26.39 -6.20
C ARG A 146 5.87 -25.24 -5.59
N PHE A 147 5.19 -24.12 -5.33
CA PHE A 147 5.72 -23.02 -4.53
C PHE A 147 5.07 -23.07 -3.15
N THR A 148 5.89 -23.03 -2.09
CA THR A 148 5.44 -23.11 -0.69
C THR A 148 6.06 -21.98 0.11
N TYR A 149 5.26 -21.27 0.89
CA TYR A 149 5.67 -20.17 1.77
C TYR A 149 4.75 -20.07 2.99
N LYS A 150 5.15 -19.27 3.97
CA LYS A 150 4.36 -19.03 5.17
C LYS A 150 3.32 -17.96 4.94
N TYR A 151 2.04 -18.30 5.20
CA TYR A 151 0.92 -17.37 5.04
C TYR A 151 -0.11 -17.64 6.15
N PRO A 152 -0.14 -16.79 7.19
CA PRO A 152 -1.10 -16.93 8.27
C PRO A 152 -2.45 -16.35 7.83
N VAL A 153 -3.49 -17.17 7.67
CA VAL A 153 -4.86 -16.69 7.45
C VAL A 153 -5.47 -16.18 8.75
N ALA A 154 -6.54 -15.40 8.68
CA ALA A 154 -7.20 -14.79 9.83
C ALA A 154 -7.49 -15.83 10.93
N GLY A 155 -7.06 -15.53 12.16
CA GLY A 155 -7.17 -16.42 13.32
C GLY A 155 -5.94 -17.30 13.58
N GLU A 156 -5.06 -17.48 12.59
CA GLU A 156 -3.89 -18.34 12.71
C GLU A 156 -2.69 -17.66 13.40
N THR A 157 -1.65 -18.45 13.65
CA THR A 157 -0.44 -18.00 14.33
C THR A 157 0.45 -17.16 13.40
N ASN A 158 0.88 -15.99 13.88
CA ASN A 158 1.88 -15.15 13.22
C ASN A 158 3.31 -15.51 13.63
N SER A 159 4.30 -14.98 12.91
CA SER A 159 5.71 -15.05 13.29
C SER A 159 5.95 -14.46 14.67
N GLN A 160 6.78 -15.11 15.48
CA GLN A 160 7.30 -14.51 16.70
C GLN A 160 8.44 -13.56 16.34
N VAL A 161 8.31 -12.30 16.74
CA VAL A 161 9.25 -11.25 16.36
C VAL A 161 10.10 -10.79 17.54
N SER A 162 11.37 -10.50 17.27
CA SER A 162 12.29 -9.95 18.26
C SER A 162 13.23 -8.94 17.62
N VAL A 163 13.63 -7.92 18.40
CA VAL A 163 14.63 -6.94 17.98
C VAL A 163 15.99 -7.34 18.55
N LEU A 164 16.99 -7.35 17.67
CA LEU A 164 18.38 -7.61 18.04
C LEU A 164 19.26 -6.45 17.62
N SER A 165 20.38 -6.29 18.31
CA SER A 165 21.49 -5.42 17.91
C SER A 165 22.80 -6.19 17.82
N TYR A 166 23.61 -5.79 16.86
CA TYR A 166 24.97 -6.30 16.67
C TYR A 166 25.97 -5.16 16.81
N THR A 167 26.89 -5.29 17.78
CA THR A 167 27.99 -4.35 17.96
C THR A 167 29.16 -4.73 17.05
N VAL A 168 29.53 -3.86 16.11
CA VAL A 168 30.50 -4.15 15.04
C VAL A 168 31.90 -4.47 15.57
N GLU A 169 32.34 -3.78 16.62
CA GLU A 169 33.67 -3.95 17.22
C GLU A 169 33.79 -5.28 17.95
N THR A 170 32.88 -5.56 18.87
CA THR A 170 32.91 -6.75 19.73
C THR A 170 32.28 -7.98 19.09
N ARG A 171 31.56 -7.83 17.99
CA ARG A 171 30.75 -8.87 17.32
C ARG A 171 29.69 -9.49 18.23
N ALA A 172 29.26 -8.76 19.24
CA ALA A 172 28.26 -9.22 20.19
C ALA A 172 26.86 -8.98 19.68
N LEU A 173 26.01 -10.01 19.76
CA LEU A 173 24.56 -9.92 19.54
C LEU A 173 23.85 -9.71 20.90
N LYS A 174 22.86 -8.83 20.90
CA LYS A 174 22.03 -8.54 22.06
C LYS A 174 20.56 -8.50 21.67
N THR A 175 19.72 -9.30 22.34
CA THR A 175 18.27 -9.24 22.20
C THR A 175 17.69 -8.13 23.08
N MET A 176 16.79 -7.32 22.51
CA MET A 176 16.11 -6.24 23.22
C MET A 176 14.99 -6.82 24.11
N LYS A 177 14.86 -6.29 25.31
CA LYS A 177 13.78 -6.67 26.24
C LYS A 177 12.61 -5.72 26.04
N LEU A 178 11.60 -6.18 25.33
CA LEU A 178 10.35 -5.45 25.10
C LEU A 178 9.24 -6.08 25.93
N PRO A 179 8.43 -5.30 26.65
CA PRO A 179 7.30 -5.80 27.43
C PRO A 179 6.05 -5.93 26.53
N ILE A 180 6.14 -6.76 25.50
CA ILE A 180 5.08 -7.00 24.51
C ILE A 180 4.61 -8.46 24.58
N SER A 181 3.39 -8.71 24.12
CA SER A 181 2.85 -10.06 23.95
C SER A 181 3.56 -10.79 22.81
N SER A 182 3.55 -12.13 22.84
CA SER A 182 4.16 -12.96 21.78
C SER A 182 3.47 -12.83 20.42
N ASP A 183 2.25 -12.34 20.39
CA ASP A 183 1.45 -12.09 19.19
C ASP A 183 1.43 -10.61 18.75
N SER A 184 2.23 -9.75 19.41
CA SER A 184 2.40 -8.35 19.02
C SER A 184 3.24 -8.24 17.75
N TYR A 185 3.00 -7.16 16.99
CA TYR A 185 3.78 -6.82 15.81
C TYR A 185 4.86 -5.77 16.12
N ILE A 186 5.97 -5.81 15.36
CA ILE A 186 7.04 -4.79 15.37
C ILE A 186 7.20 -4.23 13.94
N PRO A 187 6.28 -3.36 13.49
CA PRO A 187 6.27 -2.88 12.11
C PRO A 187 7.43 -1.94 11.78
N ARG A 188 8.01 -1.22 12.75
CA ARG A 188 9.11 -0.27 12.49
C ARG A 188 10.12 -0.29 13.61
N ILE A 189 11.40 -0.21 13.25
CA ILE A 189 12.50 0.17 14.14
C ILE A 189 13.30 1.30 13.51
N LYS A 190 13.78 2.27 14.28
CA LYS A 190 14.54 3.40 13.77
C LYS A 190 15.49 3.96 14.83
N PHE A 191 16.78 4.12 14.50
CA PHE A 191 17.66 4.88 15.39
C PHE A 191 17.22 6.35 15.42
N THR A 192 17.28 6.94 16.59
CA THR A 192 17.21 8.39 16.74
C THR A 192 18.56 9.02 16.39
N THR A 193 18.72 10.32 16.58
CA THR A 193 20.03 10.98 16.46
C THR A 193 21.02 10.58 17.56
N ASP A 194 20.54 9.97 18.64
CA ASP A 194 21.35 9.40 19.72
C ASP A 194 21.64 7.91 19.44
N PRO A 195 22.91 7.49 19.27
CA PRO A 195 23.26 6.10 18.99
C PRO A 195 22.91 5.12 20.12
N ASN A 196 22.63 5.61 21.33
CA ASN A 196 22.17 4.78 22.44
C ASN A 196 20.63 4.71 22.53
N ARG A 197 19.90 5.22 21.52
CA ARG A 197 18.44 5.21 21.49
C ARG A 197 17.91 4.70 20.16
N LEU A 198 17.44 3.44 20.21
CA LEU A 198 16.67 2.82 19.15
C LEU A 198 15.18 2.99 19.46
N ALA A 199 14.42 3.61 18.59
CA ALA A 199 12.97 3.61 18.67
C ALA A 199 12.44 2.29 18.09
N VAL A 200 11.58 1.61 18.83
CA VAL A 200 10.88 0.40 18.41
C VAL A 200 9.39 0.69 18.48
N VAL A 201 8.72 0.58 17.33
CA VAL A 201 7.27 0.74 17.22
C VAL A 201 6.64 -0.64 17.26
N THR A 202 5.65 -0.82 18.12
CA THR A 202 4.91 -2.07 18.26
C THR A 202 3.42 -1.85 18.07
N LEU A 203 2.72 -2.87 17.61
CA LEU A 203 1.25 -2.92 17.59
C LEU A 203 0.80 -4.18 18.34
N ASN A 204 -0.31 -4.08 19.06
CA ASN A 204 -1.00 -5.26 19.54
C ASN A 204 -1.64 -6.01 18.35
N ARG A 205 -2.07 -7.27 18.54
CA ARG A 205 -2.64 -8.08 17.46
C ARG A 205 -3.87 -7.43 16.81
N THR A 206 -4.72 -6.78 17.57
CA THR A 206 -5.89 -6.06 17.06
C THR A 206 -5.56 -4.73 16.40
N GLN A 207 -4.28 -4.31 16.41
CA GLN A 207 -3.72 -3.11 15.77
C GLN A 207 -4.41 -1.79 16.16
N ASN A 208 -5.02 -1.77 17.33
CA ASN A 208 -5.69 -0.58 17.88
C ASN A 208 -4.90 0.10 19.03
N GLU A 209 -3.75 -0.47 19.38
CA GLU A 209 -2.79 0.09 20.33
C GLU A 209 -1.39 0.06 19.73
N MET A 210 -0.77 1.22 19.57
CA MET A 210 0.60 1.41 19.10
C MET A 210 1.46 1.96 20.22
N ASP A 211 2.54 1.28 20.53
CA ASP A 211 3.55 1.74 21.46
C ASP A 211 4.84 2.14 20.75
N ILE A 212 5.48 3.21 21.20
CA ILE A 212 6.83 3.59 20.80
C ILE A 212 7.74 3.42 22.02
N TYR A 213 8.67 2.49 21.94
CA TYR A 213 9.70 2.26 22.97
C TYR A 213 11.01 2.94 22.61
N SER A 214 11.66 3.57 23.58
CA SER A 214 13.08 3.91 23.53
C SER A 214 13.88 2.74 24.09
N VAL A 215 14.74 2.15 23.28
CA VAL A 215 15.53 0.97 23.63
C VAL A 215 17.01 1.33 23.55
N ASN A 216 17.77 0.99 24.60
CA ASN A 216 19.22 1.10 24.54
C ASN A 216 19.79 -0.15 23.85
N PRO A 217 20.43 -0.03 22.68
CA PRO A 217 20.85 -1.19 21.89
C PRO A 217 22.00 -1.99 22.55
N LYS A 218 22.75 -1.39 23.47
CA LYS A 218 23.87 -2.06 24.19
C LYS A 218 23.40 -2.84 25.39
N SER A 219 22.49 -2.27 26.20
CA SER A 219 21.96 -2.95 27.40
C SER A 219 20.70 -3.79 27.10
N GLY A 220 19.96 -3.50 26.05
CA GLY A 220 18.70 -4.12 25.73
C GLY A 220 17.51 -3.62 26.58
N ILE A 221 17.71 -2.60 27.42
CA ILE A 221 16.68 -2.05 28.31
C ILE A 221 15.76 -1.12 27.48
N SER A 222 14.45 -1.29 27.64
CA SER A 222 13.44 -0.49 27.00
C SER A 222 12.66 0.39 27.98
N LYS A 223 12.17 1.52 27.48
CA LYS A 223 11.26 2.43 28.18
C LYS A 223 10.18 2.87 27.21
N LEU A 224 8.91 2.79 27.63
CA LEU A 224 7.80 3.33 26.86
C LEU A 224 7.93 4.87 26.75
N LEU A 225 7.89 5.38 25.50
CA LEU A 225 7.86 6.81 25.22
C LEU A 225 6.44 7.30 24.98
N LEU A 226 5.64 6.54 24.25
CA LEU A 226 4.30 6.95 23.83
C LEU A 226 3.44 5.73 23.61
N ARG A 227 2.16 5.85 23.99
CA ARG A 227 1.08 4.95 23.59
C ARG A 227 0.05 5.75 22.79
N GLU A 228 -0.30 5.24 21.63
CA GLU A 228 -1.38 5.71 20.78
C GLU A 228 -2.47 4.64 20.74
N THR A 229 -3.74 5.04 20.82
CA THR A 229 -4.88 4.10 20.76
C THR A 229 -5.95 4.62 19.83
N ASP A 230 -6.66 3.71 19.18
CA ASP A 230 -7.83 4.00 18.37
C ASP A 230 -8.97 3.04 18.76
N LYS A 231 -10.22 3.41 18.52
CA LYS A 231 -11.38 2.53 18.78
C LYS A 231 -11.49 1.39 17.75
N ALA A 232 -10.98 1.62 16.54
CA ALA A 232 -10.98 0.67 15.45
C ALA A 232 -9.56 0.13 15.23
N TRP A 233 -8.71 0.82 14.49
CA TRP A 233 -7.33 0.42 14.20
C TRP A 233 -6.42 1.66 14.08
N ILE A 234 -5.11 1.48 14.27
CA ILE A 234 -4.11 2.51 13.98
C ILE A 234 -3.82 2.49 12.47
N GLU A 235 -3.91 3.65 11.82
CA GLU A 235 -3.61 3.78 10.41
C GLU A 235 -2.15 3.43 10.10
N GLU A 236 -1.93 2.63 9.04
CA GLU A 236 -0.59 2.24 8.61
C GLU A 236 0.27 3.46 8.24
N SER A 237 -0.32 4.48 7.63
CA SER A 237 0.35 5.72 7.29
C SER A 237 1.01 6.43 8.48
N ILE A 238 0.52 6.22 9.69
CA ILE A 238 1.10 6.78 10.93
C ILE A 238 2.49 6.21 11.19
N LEU A 239 2.71 4.92 10.87
CA LEU A 239 4.00 4.23 11.09
C LEU A 239 5.16 4.89 10.34
N ASP A 240 4.89 5.45 9.15
CA ASP A 240 5.87 6.13 8.31
C ASP A 240 6.01 7.63 8.64
N ASN A 241 5.03 8.19 9.35
CA ASN A 241 5.01 9.59 9.77
C ASN A 241 5.55 9.79 11.21
N ILE A 242 6.59 9.02 11.58
CA ILE A 242 7.33 9.14 12.84
C ILE A 242 8.75 9.62 12.53
N SER A 243 9.16 10.76 13.08
CA SER A 243 10.49 11.34 12.86
C SER A 243 11.14 11.82 14.14
N PHE A 244 12.43 11.50 14.31
CA PHE A 244 13.22 11.77 15.51
C PHE A 244 14.24 12.87 15.27
N TYR A 245 14.30 13.85 16.17
CA TYR A 245 15.22 14.99 16.19
C TYR A 245 16.02 14.97 17.50
N PRO A 246 17.07 15.80 17.67
CA PRO A 246 17.91 15.75 18.89
C PRO A 246 17.11 15.83 20.20
N ASP A 247 16.14 16.76 20.31
CA ASP A 247 15.42 17.06 21.55
C ASP A 247 13.96 16.61 21.57
N PHE A 248 13.41 16.18 20.44
CA PHE A 248 12.00 15.83 20.30
C PHE A 248 11.75 14.82 19.19
N PHE A 249 10.54 14.32 19.12
CA PHE A 249 10.06 13.57 17.97
C PHE A 249 8.68 14.06 17.53
N VAL A 250 8.34 13.79 16.26
CA VAL A 250 7.04 14.11 15.65
C VAL A 250 6.37 12.81 15.23
N ILE A 251 5.07 12.72 15.51
CA ILE A 251 4.22 11.65 15.00
C ILE A 251 2.98 12.24 14.29
N ALA A 252 2.43 11.49 13.34
CA ALA A 252 1.06 11.69 12.91
C ALA A 252 0.09 10.93 13.83
N SER A 253 -1.12 11.44 14.02
CA SER A 253 -2.18 10.79 14.79
C SER A 253 -3.54 11.28 14.35
N SER A 254 -4.53 10.37 14.33
CA SER A 254 -5.93 10.68 13.99
C SER A 254 -6.82 10.92 15.21
N ARG A 255 -6.24 11.05 16.42
CA ARG A 255 -6.95 11.21 17.70
C ARG A 255 -7.90 12.42 17.77
N SER A 256 -7.70 13.41 16.91
CA SER A 256 -8.55 14.62 16.85
C SER A 256 -9.67 14.50 15.80
N GLY A 257 -9.90 13.32 15.21
CA GLY A 257 -10.91 13.09 14.18
C GLY A 257 -10.38 13.22 12.74
N TYR A 258 -9.18 13.76 12.57
CA TYR A 258 -8.40 13.87 11.32
C TYR A 258 -6.94 13.65 11.64
N GLN A 259 -6.16 13.18 10.65
CA GLN A 259 -4.73 12.92 10.84
C GLN A 259 -3.94 14.22 10.88
N HIS A 260 -3.30 14.48 12.02
CA HIS A 260 -2.49 15.67 12.28
C HIS A 260 -1.14 15.33 12.88
N LEU A 261 -0.23 16.33 12.89
CA LEU A 261 1.12 16.20 13.44
C LEU A 261 1.17 16.66 14.89
N PHE A 262 1.87 15.88 15.73
CA PHE A 262 2.08 16.11 17.15
C PHE A 262 3.57 16.02 17.48
N ARG A 263 4.07 16.97 18.27
CA ARG A 263 5.45 16.99 18.77
C ARG A 263 5.49 16.50 20.22
N TYR A 264 6.40 15.61 20.49
CA TYR A 264 6.64 15.03 21.81
C TYR A 264 8.08 15.21 22.28
N ASN A 265 8.27 15.38 23.59
CA ASN A 265 9.58 15.30 24.22
C ASN A 265 9.96 13.83 24.46
N TYR A 266 11.27 13.53 24.60
CA TYR A 266 11.74 12.16 24.89
C TYR A 266 11.41 11.61 26.28
N ASN A 267 10.74 12.38 27.13
CA ASN A 267 10.12 11.85 28.34
C ASN A 267 8.68 11.35 28.15
N GLY A 268 8.14 11.46 26.93
CA GLY A 268 6.79 11.05 26.55
C GLY A 268 5.73 12.14 26.70
N THR A 269 6.10 13.37 27.12
CA THR A 269 5.13 14.45 27.25
C THR A 269 4.83 15.10 25.91
N LEU A 270 3.54 15.32 25.64
CA LEU A 270 3.07 16.10 24.48
C LEU A 270 3.53 17.55 24.64
N ALA A 271 4.35 18.01 23.72
CA ALA A 271 4.83 19.39 23.70
C ALA A 271 3.86 20.32 22.93
N LYS A 272 3.31 19.84 21.79
CA LYS A 272 2.47 20.65 20.92
C LYS A 272 1.72 19.80 19.89
N GLN A 273 0.47 20.15 19.60
CA GLN A 273 -0.18 19.80 18.33
C GLN A 273 0.27 20.80 17.27
N ILE A 274 0.88 20.32 16.18
CA ILE A 274 1.49 21.18 15.15
C ILE A 274 0.43 21.66 14.16
N THR A 275 -0.38 20.75 13.63
CA THR A 275 -1.43 21.01 12.65
C THR A 275 -2.82 20.70 13.22
N LYS A 276 -3.87 21.36 12.71
CA LYS A 276 -5.26 21.15 13.16
C LYS A 276 -6.23 21.59 12.06
N GLY A 277 -7.41 21.00 12.02
CA GLY A 277 -8.47 21.33 11.06
C GLY A 277 -9.31 20.11 10.70
N GLU A 278 -10.27 20.28 9.81
CA GLU A 278 -11.11 19.21 9.27
C GLU A 278 -10.50 18.66 7.96
N TRP A 279 -9.24 18.28 8.02
CA TRP A 279 -8.43 17.78 6.90
C TRP A 279 -7.26 16.92 7.42
N ASN A 280 -6.68 16.13 6.55
CA ASN A 280 -5.62 15.18 6.91
C ASN A 280 -4.24 15.62 6.43
N VAL A 281 -3.24 15.45 7.26
CA VAL A 281 -1.84 15.35 6.85
C VAL A 281 -1.62 13.99 6.23
N SER A 282 -1.25 13.92 4.95
CA SER A 282 -0.94 12.67 4.27
C SER A 282 0.52 12.25 4.42
N ALA A 283 1.44 13.21 4.61
CA ALA A 283 2.85 12.93 4.85
C ALA A 283 3.53 14.04 5.65
N PHE A 284 4.36 13.65 6.62
CA PHE A 284 5.31 14.54 7.28
C PHE A 284 6.64 14.51 6.50
N LEU A 285 7.07 15.65 5.99
CA LEU A 285 8.19 15.77 5.05
C LEU A 285 9.51 16.21 5.71
N GLY A 286 9.46 16.73 6.94
CA GLY A 286 10.64 17.11 7.70
C GLY A 286 10.50 18.38 8.52
N TYR A 287 11.56 18.71 9.25
CA TYR A 287 11.67 19.92 10.07
C TYR A 287 12.99 20.62 9.80
N ASP A 288 12.94 21.92 9.53
CA ASP A 288 14.11 22.77 9.42
C ASP A 288 14.38 23.51 10.73
N GLU A 289 15.49 23.19 11.38
CA GLU A 289 15.89 23.79 12.64
C GLU A 289 16.16 25.29 12.53
N LYS A 290 16.66 25.77 11.38
CA LYS A 290 17.01 27.19 11.17
C LYS A 290 15.77 28.06 11.11
N SER A 291 14.80 27.69 10.31
CA SER A 291 13.53 28.40 10.18
C SER A 291 12.49 27.98 11.22
N ARG A 292 12.77 26.91 12.00
CA ARG A 292 11.85 26.29 12.96
C ARG A 292 10.51 25.97 12.32
N SER A 293 10.55 25.34 11.15
CA SER A 293 9.37 25.05 10.34
C SER A 293 9.22 23.55 10.05
N TYR A 294 7.99 23.06 10.15
CA TYR A 294 7.57 21.71 9.79
C TYR A 294 7.02 21.74 8.37
N PHE A 295 7.38 20.76 7.55
CA PHE A 295 6.93 20.60 6.16
C PHE A 295 6.05 19.36 6.07
N TYR A 296 4.93 19.46 5.35
CA TYR A 296 3.98 18.35 5.24
C TYR A 296 3.13 18.44 3.96
N GLU A 297 2.56 17.32 3.58
CA GLU A 297 1.49 17.23 2.58
C GLU A 297 0.15 17.13 3.29
N SER A 298 -0.87 17.77 2.72
CA SER A 298 -2.24 17.67 3.23
C SER A 298 -3.29 17.84 2.15
N ASN A 299 -4.52 17.45 2.48
CA ASN A 299 -5.69 17.62 1.64
C ASN A 299 -6.60 18.77 2.09
N GLN A 300 -6.07 19.82 2.71
CA GLN A 300 -6.90 20.95 3.19
C GLN A 300 -7.56 21.78 2.07
N GLU A 301 -7.14 21.60 0.82
CA GLU A 301 -7.83 22.15 -0.36
C GLU A 301 -9.12 21.38 -0.73
N GLY A 302 -9.38 20.28 -0.04
CA GLY A 302 -10.46 19.35 -0.28
C GLY A 302 -9.98 17.91 -0.47
N PRO A 303 -10.85 16.91 -0.27
CA PRO A 303 -10.46 15.50 -0.29
C PRO A 303 -9.88 15.01 -1.63
N LEU A 304 -10.17 15.67 -2.74
CA LEU A 304 -9.68 15.34 -4.09
C LEU A 304 -8.23 15.79 -4.33
N TYR A 305 -7.66 16.64 -3.48
CA TYR A 305 -6.43 17.36 -3.74
C TYR A 305 -5.35 17.03 -2.71
N LYS A 306 -4.09 17.18 -3.10
CA LYS A 306 -2.93 17.15 -2.21
C LYS A 306 -2.04 18.36 -2.49
N ALA A 307 -1.71 19.09 -1.44
CA ALA A 307 -0.87 20.28 -1.50
C ALA A 307 0.25 20.22 -0.45
N ILE A 308 1.32 20.97 -0.70
CA ILE A 308 2.53 21.01 0.14
C ILE A 308 2.50 22.29 0.97
N TYR A 309 2.73 22.14 2.27
CA TYR A 309 2.70 23.24 3.23
C TYR A 309 3.93 23.25 4.12
N LYS A 310 4.18 24.39 4.71
CA LYS A 310 5.02 24.53 5.90
C LYS A 310 4.28 25.30 6.97
N ILE A 311 4.54 24.97 8.24
CA ILE A 311 4.07 25.71 9.41
C ILE A 311 5.23 25.94 10.36
N ASN A 312 5.40 27.17 10.85
CA ASN A 312 6.48 27.48 11.79
C ASN A 312 6.03 27.31 13.24
N GLU A 313 6.97 27.43 14.19
CA GLU A 313 6.72 27.32 15.63
C GLU A 313 5.66 28.32 16.16
N LYS A 314 5.47 29.46 15.47
CA LYS A 314 4.45 30.47 15.81
C LYS A 314 3.07 30.13 15.26
N GLY A 315 2.94 29.03 14.51
CA GLY A 315 1.69 28.61 13.87
C GLY A 315 1.38 29.35 12.55
N ILE A 316 2.36 30.05 11.97
CA ILE A 316 2.17 30.69 10.67
C ILE A 316 2.38 29.65 9.59
N GLU A 317 1.31 29.35 8.87
CA GLU A 317 1.26 28.40 7.77
C GLU A 317 1.51 29.09 6.42
N THR A 318 2.14 28.38 5.49
CA THR A 318 2.39 28.84 4.11
C THR A 318 2.23 27.67 3.16
N LYS A 319 1.41 27.80 2.13
CA LYS A 319 1.31 26.86 1.02
C LYS A 319 2.55 27.00 0.12
N LEU A 320 3.17 25.88 -0.25
CA LEU A 320 4.36 25.84 -1.09
C LEU A 320 4.07 25.39 -2.53
N SER A 321 3.00 24.62 -2.75
CA SER A 321 2.54 24.20 -4.08
C SER A 321 1.50 25.18 -4.62
N GLU A 322 1.75 25.77 -5.79
CA GLU A 322 0.84 26.76 -6.38
C GLU A 322 -0.34 26.13 -7.10
N ARG A 323 -0.14 24.93 -7.68
CA ARG A 323 -1.12 24.29 -8.56
C ARG A 323 -2.11 23.42 -7.76
N ILE A 324 -3.39 23.48 -8.14
CA ILE A 324 -4.45 22.61 -7.65
C ILE A 324 -4.38 21.28 -8.39
N GLY A 325 -4.51 20.18 -7.65
CA GLY A 325 -4.38 18.81 -8.10
C GLY A 325 -3.65 17.97 -7.06
N THR A 326 -2.90 16.97 -7.49
CA THR A 326 -2.10 16.11 -6.62
C THR A 326 -0.63 16.54 -6.67
N ASN A 327 -0.11 17.03 -5.56
CA ASN A 327 1.29 17.35 -5.34
C ASN A 327 1.91 16.34 -4.36
N GLN A 328 3.12 15.86 -4.63
CA GLN A 328 3.91 15.00 -3.75
C GLN A 328 5.34 15.51 -3.68
N ALA A 329 5.85 15.71 -2.47
CA ALA A 329 7.17 16.29 -2.26
C ALA A 329 8.17 15.33 -1.64
N SER A 330 9.43 15.45 -2.07
CA SER A 330 10.58 14.81 -1.43
C SER A 330 11.61 15.87 -1.10
N PHE A 331 11.80 16.16 0.19
CA PHE A 331 12.77 17.16 0.66
C PHE A 331 14.17 16.56 0.80
N ASN A 332 15.18 17.39 0.59
CA ASN A 332 16.53 17.06 1.01
C ASN A 332 16.64 17.10 2.56
N PRO A 333 17.65 16.46 3.17
CA PRO A 333 17.75 16.37 4.65
C PRO A 333 17.77 17.71 5.39
N SER A 334 18.24 18.79 4.74
CA SER A 334 18.26 20.14 5.31
C SER A 334 16.99 20.96 5.04
N CYS A 335 15.98 20.36 4.44
CA CYS A 335 14.71 21.00 4.07
C CYS A 335 14.85 22.32 3.28
N THR A 336 15.93 22.48 2.51
CA THR A 336 16.22 23.70 1.72
C THR A 336 15.68 23.63 0.30
N TYR A 337 15.54 22.42 -0.25
CA TYR A 337 15.00 22.13 -1.56
C TYR A 337 14.11 20.88 -1.51
N PHE A 338 13.16 20.83 -2.42
CA PHE A 338 12.35 19.61 -2.62
C PHE A 338 12.08 19.37 -4.10
N ILE A 339 11.87 18.10 -4.43
CA ILE A 339 11.32 17.68 -5.72
C ILE A 339 9.81 17.60 -5.54
N ASN A 340 9.06 18.35 -6.36
CA ASN A 340 7.61 18.25 -6.44
C ASN A 340 7.21 17.43 -7.66
N LYS A 341 6.38 16.41 -7.46
CA LYS A 341 5.69 15.64 -8.50
C LYS A 341 4.24 16.10 -8.52
N TYR A 342 3.84 16.79 -9.55
CA TYR A 342 2.52 17.36 -9.71
C TYR A 342 1.78 16.73 -10.90
N SER A 343 0.50 16.49 -10.75
CA SER A 343 -0.44 16.24 -11.85
C SER A 343 -1.87 16.61 -11.44
N ASN A 344 -2.75 16.76 -12.41
CA ASN A 344 -4.20 16.74 -12.21
C ASN A 344 -4.87 15.82 -13.24
N SER A 345 -6.18 15.68 -13.21
CA SER A 345 -6.92 14.77 -14.11
C SER A 345 -6.75 15.09 -15.60
N ASN A 346 -6.36 16.32 -15.94
CA ASN A 346 -6.21 16.81 -17.31
C ASN A 346 -4.76 17.11 -17.70
N GLU A 347 -3.82 17.03 -16.76
CA GLU A 347 -2.41 17.37 -16.98
C GLU A 347 -1.49 16.26 -16.49
N PRO A 348 -0.68 15.66 -17.39
CA PRO A 348 0.27 14.62 -17.02
C PRO A 348 1.35 15.13 -16.08
N LEU A 349 2.10 14.18 -15.48
CA LEU A 349 3.09 14.42 -14.46
C LEU A 349 4.09 15.53 -14.86
N LEU A 350 4.24 16.53 -13.98
CA LEU A 350 5.26 17.58 -14.01
C LEU A 350 6.18 17.37 -12.80
N VAL A 351 7.49 17.28 -13.04
CA VAL A 351 8.49 17.13 -11.98
C VAL A 351 9.39 18.37 -11.92
N THR A 352 9.40 19.03 -10.76
CA THR A 352 10.16 20.25 -10.54
C THR A 352 11.03 20.19 -9.30
N VAL A 353 12.16 20.89 -9.30
CA VAL A 353 12.93 21.22 -8.11
C VAL A 353 12.48 22.58 -7.61
N CYS A 354 12.09 22.65 -6.35
CA CYS A 354 11.64 23.88 -5.70
C CYS A 354 12.53 24.22 -4.50
N ASP A 355 12.63 25.50 -4.14
CA ASP A 355 13.21 25.93 -2.87
C ASP A 355 12.20 25.80 -1.71
N ALA A 356 12.64 25.99 -0.48
CA ALA A 356 11.80 25.92 0.73
C ALA A 356 10.73 27.04 0.84
N LYS A 357 10.64 27.93 -0.16
CA LYS A 357 9.57 28.94 -0.29
C LYS A 357 8.55 28.57 -1.35
N GLY A 358 8.74 27.43 -2.03
CA GLY A 358 7.86 26.95 -3.11
C GLY A 358 8.25 27.45 -4.50
N LYS A 359 9.29 28.30 -4.63
CA LYS A 359 9.72 28.81 -5.93
C LYS A 359 10.36 27.70 -6.76
N VAL A 360 9.88 27.50 -7.97
CA VAL A 360 10.48 26.56 -8.94
C VAL A 360 11.86 27.06 -9.36
N ILE A 361 12.87 26.23 -9.14
CA ILE A 361 14.27 26.47 -9.51
C ILE A 361 14.59 25.81 -10.85
N ARG A 362 14.04 24.62 -11.09
CA ARG A 362 14.29 23.83 -12.30
C ARG A 362 13.13 22.87 -12.56
N THR A 363 12.76 22.72 -13.82
CA THR A 363 11.91 21.63 -14.30
C THR A 363 12.81 20.44 -14.67
N LEU A 364 12.48 19.26 -14.13
CA LEU A 364 13.18 18.00 -14.43
C LEU A 364 12.47 17.23 -15.54
N GLU A 365 11.12 17.23 -15.53
CA GLU A 365 10.28 16.58 -16.53
C GLU A 365 8.99 17.38 -16.69
N ASP A 366 8.65 17.77 -17.91
CA ASP A 366 7.41 18.49 -18.24
C ASP A 366 6.42 17.68 -19.08
N ASN A 367 6.83 16.47 -19.49
CA ASN A 367 6.06 15.60 -20.37
C ASN A 367 5.57 16.27 -21.68
N ALA A 368 6.37 17.19 -22.24
CA ALA A 368 5.99 17.95 -23.44
C ALA A 368 5.56 17.04 -24.61
N THR A 369 6.30 15.95 -24.85
CA THR A 369 5.98 14.98 -25.91
C THR A 369 4.62 14.30 -25.66
N LEU A 370 4.33 13.89 -24.41
CA LEU A 370 3.05 13.30 -24.04
C LEU A 370 1.92 14.31 -24.19
N LYS A 371 2.10 15.54 -23.71
CA LYS A 371 1.15 16.65 -23.86
C LYS A 371 0.82 16.92 -25.32
N ALA A 372 1.82 16.93 -26.20
CA ALA A 372 1.62 17.11 -27.64
C ALA A 372 0.80 15.96 -28.28
N ARG A 373 1.02 14.70 -27.85
CA ARG A 373 0.22 13.56 -28.31
C ARG A 373 -1.22 13.63 -27.80
N ILE A 374 -1.41 13.98 -26.53
CA ILE A 374 -2.75 14.14 -25.93
C ILE A 374 -3.52 15.24 -26.66
N ALA A 375 -2.90 16.36 -27.00
CA ALA A 375 -3.53 17.47 -27.73
C ALA A 375 -3.99 17.09 -29.15
N GLN A 376 -3.39 16.02 -29.73
CA GLN A 376 -3.81 15.45 -31.02
C GLN A 376 -4.85 14.33 -30.89
N THR A 377 -5.15 13.91 -29.67
CA THR A 377 -6.08 12.83 -29.35
C THR A 377 -7.28 13.43 -28.64
N ASP A 378 -8.46 13.12 -29.12
CA ASP A 378 -9.68 13.55 -28.47
C ASP A 378 -9.94 12.64 -27.25
N LEU A 379 -9.24 12.92 -26.11
CA LEU A 379 -9.39 12.17 -24.88
C LEU A 379 -10.51 12.72 -24.02
N PRO A 380 -11.38 11.85 -23.48
CA PRO A 380 -12.39 12.27 -22.51
C PRO A 380 -11.74 12.83 -21.24
N ARG A 381 -12.41 13.80 -20.63
CA ARG A 381 -11.98 14.43 -19.39
C ARG A 381 -12.78 13.92 -18.21
N LYS A 382 -12.14 13.76 -17.07
CA LYS A 382 -12.82 13.49 -15.80
C LYS A 382 -13.60 14.73 -15.38
N GLU A 383 -14.89 14.54 -15.13
CA GLU A 383 -15.76 15.55 -14.51
C GLU A 383 -16.05 15.08 -13.08
N PHE A 384 -15.68 15.88 -12.08
CA PHE A 384 -15.94 15.55 -10.68
C PHE A 384 -17.33 15.98 -10.26
N PHE A 385 -17.94 15.19 -9.38
CA PHE A 385 -19.26 15.45 -8.82
C PHE A 385 -19.32 14.97 -7.37
N THR A 386 -20.39 15.32 -6.67
CA THR A 386 -20.77 14.73 -5.38
C THR A 386 -22.18 14.16 -5.48
N CYS A 387 -22.42 13.07 -4.78
CA CYS A 387 -23.76 12.49 -4.63
C CYS A 387 -23.98 12.03 -3.18
N PRO A 388 -25.22 12.08 -2.66
CA PRO A 388 -25.51 11.60 -1.33
C PRO A 388 -25.53 10.07 -1.30
N ASN A 389 -25.08 9.47 -0.19
CA ASN A 389 -25.41 8.10 0.13
C ASN A 389 -26.74 8.03 0.91
N HIS A 390 -27.21 6.82 1.23
CA HIS A 390 -28.48 6.63 1.95
C HIS A 390 -28.44 7.15 3.41
N ALA A 391 -27.25 7.36 3.97
CA ALA A 391 -27.06 7.97 5.30
C ALA A 391 -27.06 9.51 5.26
N GLY A 392 -27.02 10.11 4.05
CA GLY A 392 -26.97 11.56 3.84
C GLY A 392 -25.56 12.13 3.70
N ASP A 393 -24.51 11.31 3.79
CA ASP A 393 -23.15 11.75 3.55
C ASP A 393 -22.92 12.04 2.06
N GLN A 394 -22.18 13.11 1.76
CA GLN A 394 -21.79 13.41 0.38
C GLN A 394 -20.58 12.57 -0.02
N MET A 395 -20.72 11.69 -1.00
CA MET A 395 -19.65 10.94 -1.62
C MET A 395 -19.02 11.75 -2.75
N ASN A 396 -17.70 11.64 -2.93
CA ASN A 396 -17.03 12.20 -4.09
C ASN A 396 -17.04 11.19 -5.24
N GLY A 397 -17.23 11.68 -6.46
CA GLY A 397 -17.20 10.86 -7.65
C GLY A 397 -16.56 11.56 -8.84
N TYR A 398 -16.23 10.77 -9.86
CA TYR A 398 -15.93 11.29 -11.20
C TYR A 398 -16.71 10.53 -12.27
N ILE A 399 -16.91 11.19 -13.41
CA ILE A 399 -17.53 10.63 -14.61
C ILE A 399 -16.65 10.91 -15.82
N LEU A 400 -16.49 9.91 -16.69
CA LEU A 400 -15.90 10.00 -18.01
C LEU A 400 -16.99 9.79 -19.05
N LYS A 401 -17.18 10.74 -19.96
CA LYS A 401 -18.16 10.68 -21.04
C LYS A 401 -17.45 10.54 -22.39
N PRO A 402 -18.08 9.91 -23.41
CA PRO A 402 -17.54 9.90 -24.77
C PRO A 402 -17.26 11.32 -25.27
N THR A 403 -16.21 11.49 -26.07
CA THR A 403 -15.84 12.81 -26.61
C THR A 403 -16.91 13.39 -27.57
N ASN A 404 -17.64 12.50 -28.23
CA ASN A 404 -18.81 12.85 -29.04
C ASN A 404 -20.12 12.72 -28.26
N PHE A 405 -20.10 13.04 -26.98
CA PHE A 405 -21.23 12.95 -26.07
C PHE A 405 -22.42 13.79 -26.55
N ASP A 406 -23.57 13.15 -26.64
CA ASP A 406 -24.85 13.76 -27.03
C ASP A 406 -25.83 13.60 -25.85
N PRO A 407 -26.23 14.68 -25.18
CA PRO A 407 -27.09 14.59 -23.99
C PRO A 407 -28.51 14.10 -24.30
N SER A 408 -28.90 13.99 -25.59
CA SER A 408 -30.19 13.41 -26.01
C SER A 408 -30.18 11.89 -26.12
N LYS A 409 -28.99 11.26 -26.10
CA LYS A 409 -28.81 9.81 -26.14
C LYS A 409 -28.67 9.23 -24.74
N ARG A 410 -28.94 7.94 -24.61
CA ARG A 410 -28.68 7.16 -23.42
C ARG A 410 -27.45 6.28 -23.62
N TYR A 411 -26.62 6.20 -22.55
CA TYR A 411 -25.35 5.48 -22.56
C TYR A 411 -25.33 4.43 -21.47
N PRO A 412 -24.83 3.22 -21.74
CA PRO A 412 -24.52 2.25 -20.68
C PRO A 412 -23.41 2.79 -19.79
N VAL A 413 -23.42 2.38 -18.51
CA VAL A 413 -22.45 2.83 -17.50
C VAL A 413 -21.65 1.64 -16.97
N VAL A 414 -20.34 1.81 -16.83
CA VAL A 414 -19.50 0.93 -15.99
C VAL A 414 -19.01 1.73 -14.79
N MET A 415 -19.41 1.30 -13.61
CA MET A 415 -18.88 1.85 -12.37
C MET A 415 -17.62 1.10 -11.95
N THR A 416 -16.49 1.83 -11.88
CA THR A 416 -15.23 1.30 -11.40
C THR A 416 -15.07 1.68 -9.93
N GLN A 417 -14.52 0.78 -9.09
CA GLN A 417 -14.32 1.05 -7.68
C GLN A 417 -13.20 0.16 -7.10
N TYR A 418 -12.67 0.58 -5.96
CA TYR A 418 -11.84 -0.27 -5.08
C TYR A 418 -12.51 -0.45 -3.72
N SER A 419 -12.99 0.63 -3.10
CA SER A 419 -13.77 0.69 -1.86
C SER A 419 -13.04 0.25 -0.58
N GLY A 420 -11.84 -0.28 -0.65
CA GLY A 420 -11.10 -0.78 0.52
C GLY A 420 -10.82 0.31 1.56
N PRO A 421 -10.79 -0.04 2.87
CA PRO A 421 -10.57 0.92 3.95
C PRO A 421 -9.30 1.76 3.74
N GLY A 422 -9.41 3.09 3.96
CA GLY A 422 -8.32 4.03 3.77
C GLY A 422 -7.93 4.31 2.31
N SER A 423 -8.47 3.56 1.34
CA SER A 423 -8.19 3.78 -0.10
C SER A 423 -8.91 5.01 -0.64
N GLN A 424 -8.40 5.56 -1.74
CA GLN A 424 -9.03 6.68 -2.43
C GLN A 424 -8.85 6.55 -3.93
N SER A 425 -9.96 6.37 -4.66
CA SER A 425 -10.00 6.25 -6.14
C SER A 425 -10.32 7.57 -6.81
N VAL A 426 -11.11 8.42 -6.16
CA VAL A 426 -11.53 9.72 -6.67
C VAL A 426 -10.55 10.81 -6.25
N LEU A 427 -9.57 11.07 -7.12
CA LEU A 427 -8.52 12.07 -6.92
C LEU A 427 -8.34 12.91 -8.20
N ASP A 428 -8.06 14.19 -8.04
CA ASP A 428 -7.60 15.04 -9.13
C ASP A 428 -6.13 14.77 -9.43
N LYS A 429 -5.91 13.65 -10.17
CA LYS A 429 -4.62 13.10 -10.52
C LYS A 429 -4.66 12.55 -11.94
N TRP A 430 -3.56 12.67 -12.65
CA TRP A 430 -3.41 12.08 -13.97
C TRP A 430 -3.42 10.56 -13.91
N THR A 431 -4.43 9.96 -14.57
CA THR A 431 -4.54 8.52 -14.79
C THR A 431 -5.25 8.29 -16.12
N ILE A 432 -4.63 7.48 -17.00
CA ILE A 432 -5.27 6.96 -18.21
C ILE A 432 -5.04 5.45 -18.18
N ASP A 433 -6.11 4.67 -18.23
CA ASP A 433 -6.03 3.21 -18.25
C ASP A 433 -7.12 2.65 -19.20
N TRP A 434 -7.41 1.36 -19.10
CA TRP A 434 -8.29 0.58 -19.97
C TRP A 434 -9.72 1.15 -20.11
N GLU A 435 -10.23 1.82 -19.09
CA GLU A 435 -11.58 2.40 -19.07
C GLU A 435 -11.79 3.46 -20.16
N TYR A 436 -10.73 4.16 -20.60
CA TYR A 436 -10.80 5.10 -21.72
C TYR A 436 -11.16 4.41 -23.04
N TYR A 437 -10.81 3.13 -23.20
CA TYR A 437 -11.24 2.36 -24.36
C TYR A 437 -12.75 2.12 -24.34
N LEU A 438 -13.35 1.76 -23.21
CA LEU A 438 -14.82 1.62 -23.10
C LEU A 438 -15.53 2.93 -23.42
N VAL A 439 -15.02 4.06 -22.92
CA VAL A 439 -15.56 5.38 -23.21
C VAL A 439 -15.52 5.67 -24.72
N SER A 440 -14.44 5.30 -25.42
CA SER A 440 -14.35 5.42 -26.90
C SER A 440 -15.36 4.54 -27.63
N LYS A 441 -15.88 3.51 -26.97
CA LYS A 441 -16.93 2.62 -27.50
C LYS A 441 -18.36 3.07 -27.16
N GLY A 442 -18.50 4.25 -26.57
CA GLY A 442 -19.80 4.84 -26.26
C GLY A 442 -20.37 4.43 -24.91
N PHE A 443 -19.49 4.08 -23.95
CA PHE A 443 -19.85 3.91 -22.54
C PHE A 443 -19.57 5.17 -21.74
N ILE A 444 -20.29 5.35 -20.66
CA ILE A 444 -19.90 6.20 -19.57
C ILE A 444 -19.14 5.35 -18.55
N VAL A 445 -18.05 5.88 -18.00
CA VAL A 445 -17.37 5.27 -16.85
C VAL A 445 -17.50 6.22 -15.66
N ALA A 446 -17.91 5.70 -14.51
CA ALA A 446 -18.05 6.47 -13.28
C ALA A 446 -17.34 5.75 -12.11
N CYS A 447 -16.96 6.53 -11.10
CA CYS A 447 -16.38 6.04 -9.87
C CYS A 447 -16.90 6.88 -8.71
N VAL A 448 -17.20 6.25 -7.57
CA VAL A 448 -17.53 6.94 -6.32
C VAL A 448 -16.70 6.35 -5.17
N ASP A 449 -16.25 7.21 -4.25
CA ASP A 449 -15.62 6.83 -2.99
C ASP A 449 -16.64 6.95 -1.85
N GLY A 450 -17.13 5.81 -1.37
CA GLY A 450 -18.09 5.70 -0.28
C GLY A 450 -17.44 5.63 1.11
N ARG A 451 -18.25 5.29 2.12
CA ARG A 451 -17.78 5.08 3.50
C ARG A 451 -16.67 4.03 3.55
N GLY A 452 -15.76 4.19 4.50
CA GLY A 452 -14.53 3.38 4.58
C GLY A 452 -13.35 3.98 3.84
N THR A 453 -13.57 4.77 2.77
CA THR A 453 -12.48 5.34 1.98
C THR A 453 -11.77 6.48 2.71
N GLY A 454 -10.50 6.71 2.33
CA GLY A 454 -9.61 7.68 2.95
C GLY A 454 -9.83 9.14 2.50
N GLY A 455 -9.01 10.04 3.03
CA GLY A 455 -9.05 11.46 2.69
C GLY A 455 -10.19 12.25 3.36
N ARG A 456 -10.95 11.60 4.23
CA ARG A 456 -12.11 12.14 4.99
C ARG A 456 -11.82 12.09 6.49
N SER A 457 -12.87 12.30 7.32
CA SER A 457 -12.75 12.15 8.77
C SER A 457 -12.47 10.70 9.18
N ARG A 458 -11.83 10.54 10.34
CA ARG A 458 -11.59 9.21 10.92
C ARG A 458 -12.88 8.41 11.11
N ALA A 459 -13.96 9.07 11.52
CA ALA A 459 -15.27 8.42 11.68
C ALA A 459 -15.83 7.87 10.36
N TYR A 460 -15.61 8.58 9.24
CA TYR A 460 -16.02 8.11 7.91
C TYR A 460 -15.23 6.88 7.48
N GLU A 461 -13.92 6.92 7.68
CA GLU A 461 -13.01 5.84 7.33
C GLU A 461 -13.26 4.57 8.16
N THR A 462 -13.45 4.71 9.47
CA THR A 462 -13.64 3.57 10.38
C THR A 462 -15.08 3.05 10.48
N SER A 463 -16.02 3.65 9.78
CA SER A 463 -17.44 3.24 9.80
C SER A 463 -17.64 1.77 9.38
N VAL A 464 -16.75 1.23 8.55
CA VAL A 464 -16.79 -0.15 8.03
C VAL A 464 -16.16 -1.19 8.97
N TYR A 465 -15.62 -0.76 10.12
CA TYR A 465 -14.95 -1.65 11.08
C TYR A 465 -15.86 -2.77 11.54
N MET A 466 -15.36 -4.01 11.48
CA MET A 466 -16.02 -5.29 11.80
C MET A 466 -17.20 -5.65 10.88
N GLN A 467 -17.43 -4.93 9.79
CA GLN A 467 -18.55 -5.14 8.86
C GLN A 467 -18.18 -4.80 7.41
N LEU A 468 -16.99 -5.21 6.96
CA LEU A 468 -16.52 -4.96 5.59
C LEU A 468 -17.54 -5.41 4.54
N GLY A 469 -17.64 -4.67 3.43
CA GLY A 469 -18.52 -4.95 2.30
C GLY A 469 -19.98 -4.57 2.52
N LYS A 470 -20.40 -4.18 3.72
CA LYS A 470 -21.77 -3.77 3.98
C LYS A 470 -22.03 -2.32 3.59
N LEU A 471 -21.34 -1.39 4.25
CA LEU A 471 -21.54 0.05 4.00
C LEU A 471 -20.96 0.48 2.67
N GLU A 472 -19.89 -0.16 2.24
CA GLU A 472 -19.29 0.05 0.92
C GLU A 472 -20.28 -0.30 -0.18
N THR A 473 -20.94 -1.47 -0.08
CA THR A 473 -21.98 -1.89 -1.04
C THR A 473 -23.18 -0.95 -1.03
N GLU A 474 -23.69 -0.54 0.14
CA GLU A 474 -24.78 0.43 0.25
C GLU A 474 -24.43 1.75 -0.48
N ASP A 475 -23.18 2.20 -0.35
CA ASP A 475 -22.71 3.43 -0.97
C ASP A 475 -22.47 3.28 -2.48
N GLN A 476 -21.96 2.11 -2.95
CA GLN A 476 -21.87 1.82 -4.39
C GLN A 476 -23.27 1.72 -5.03
N VAL A 477 -24.26 1.17 -4.34
CA VAL A 477 -25.66 1.14 -4.78
C VAL A 477 -26.21 2.57 -4.89
N ALA A 478 -26.01 3.42 -3.87
CA ALA A 478 -26.42 4.83 -3.90
C ALA A 478 -25.76 5.58 -5.07
N GLY A 479 -24.50 5.30 -5.37
CA GLY A 479 -23.79 5.82 -6.54
C GLY A 479 -24.45 5.40 -7.87
N ALA A 480 -24.85 4.14 -8.01
CA ALA A 480 -25.55 3.63 -9.17
C ALA A 480 -26.96 4.24 -9.30
N GLU A 481 -27.68 4.43 -8.20
CA GLU A 481 -28.97 5.12 -8.18
C GLU A 481 -28.83 6.58 -8.61
N TYR A 482 -27.79 7.26 -8.13
CA TYR A 482 -27.48 8.62 -8.62
C TYR A 482 -27.23 8.62 -10.14
N MET A 483 -26.45 7.67 -10.68
CA MET A 483 -26.27 7.58 -12.14
C MET A 483 -27.60 7.43 -12.87
N ARG A 484 -28.55 6.65 -12.37
CA ARG A 484 -29.90 6.48 -12.96
C ARG A 484 -30.70 7.77 -13.02
N THR A 485 -30.44 8.75 -12.17
CA THR A 485 -31.13 10.05 -12.22
C THR A 485 -30.69 10.92 -13.39
N LEU A 486 -29.54 10.61 -14.00
CA LEU A 486 -28.99 11.39 -15.11
C LEU A 486 -29.73 11.04 -16.43
N PRO A 487 -30.28 12.02 -17.16
CA PRO A 487 -31.16 11.76 -18.29
C PRO A 487 -30.49 11.03 -19.47
N TYR A 488 -29.17 11.09 -19.51
CA TYR A 488 -28.34 10.46 -20.56
C TYR A 488 -27.81 9.07 -20.14
N VAL A 489 -28.19 8.55 -18.99
CA VAL A 489 -27.82 7.20 -18.55
C VAL A 489 -28.88 6.20 -18.97
N ASP A 490 -28.44 5.07 -19.52
CA ASP A 490 -29.29 3.90 -19.71
C ASP A 490 -29.40 3.14 -18.39
N ASP A 491 -30.51 3.34 -17.71
CA ASP A 491 -30.79 2.83 -16.36
C ASP A 491 -30.87 1.29 -16.29
N LYS A 492 -30.98 0.61 -17.44
CA LYS A 492 -31.02 -0.85 -17.55
C LYS A 492 -29.65 -1.49 -17.83
N HIS A 493 -28.64 -0.68 -18.13
CA HIS A 493 -27.32 -1.15 -18.52
C HIS A 493 -26.22 -0.50 -17.68
N ILE A 494 -26.20 -0.88 -16.39
CA ILE A 494 -25.16 -0.45 -15.43
C ILE A 494 -24.37 -1.67 -14.97
N GLY A 495 -23.05 -1.65 -15.20
CA GLY A 495 -22.12 -2.67 -14.73
C GLY A 495 -21.22 -2.15 -13.62
N ILE A 496 -20.55 -3.09 -12.93
CA ILE A 496 -19.57 -2.81 -11.88
C ILE A 496 -18.27 -3.57 -12.15
N TYR A 497 -17.15 -2.93 -11.86
CA TYR A 497 -15.81 -3.49 -12.02
C TYR A 497 -14.96 -3.23 -10.79
N GLY A 498 -14.19 -4.22 -10.38
CA GLY A 498 -13.16 -4.05 -9.36
C GLY A 498 -12.10 -5.14 -9.34
N TRP A 499 -10.96 -4.80 -8.75
CA TRP A 499 -9.81 -5.67 -8.60
C TRP A 499 -9.44 -5.80 -7.12
N SER A 500 -9.06 -7.00 -6.64
CA SER A 500 -8.67 -7.26 -5.26
C SER A 500 -9.83 -6.97 -4.31
N TYR A 501 -9.70 -6.02 -3.39
CA TYR A 501 -10.84 -5.55 -2.59
C TYR A 501 -12.00 -5.07 -3.48
N GLY A 502 -11.71 -4.37 -4.60
CA GLY A 502 -12.73 -3.99 -5.57
C GLY A 502 -13.38 -5.20 -6.24
N GLY A 503 -12.66 -6.30 -6.44
CA GLY A 503 -13.21 -7.57 -6.89
C GLY A 503 -14.16 -8.16 -5.84
N TYR A 504 -13.77 -8.16 -4.58
CA TYR A 504 -14.60 -8.51 -3.44
C TYR A 504 -15.88 -7.67 -3.39
N GLU A 505 -15.75 -6.35 -3.47
CA GLU A 505 -16.88 -5.43 -3.46
C GLU A 505 -17.81 -5.63 -4.66
N THR A 506 -17.26 -5.95 -5.84
CA THR A 506 -18.06 -6.33 -7.01
C THR A 506 -18.93 -7.56 -6.72
N LEU A 507 -18.38 -8.59 -6.08
CA LEU A 507 -19.14 -9.80 -5.71
C LEU A 507 -20.21 -9.49 -4.66
N MET A 508 -19.89 -8.69 -3.64
CA MET A 508 -20.85 -8.24 -2.64
C MET A 508 -21.99 -7.45 -3.28
N ALA A 509 -21.67 -6.47 -4.14
CA ALA A 509 -22.66 -5.67 -4.84
C ALA A 509 -23.55 -6.50 -5.78
N MET A 510 -23.00 -7.44 -6.55
CA MET A 510 -23.76 -8.32 -7.43
C MET A 510 -24.70 -9.27 -6.67
N SER A 511 -24.32 -9.67 -5.46
CA SER A 511 -25.09 -10.64 -4.64
C SER A 511 -26.09 -9.97 -3.70
N THR A 512 -25.80 -8.76 -3.18
CA THR A 512 -26.62 -8.16 -2.10
C THR A 512 -27.43 -6.94 -2.53
N SER A 513 -27.17 -6.33 -3.68
CA SER A 513 -27.88 -5.15 -4.16
C SER A 513 -29.20 -5.42 -4.89
N ASN A 514 -29.68 -6.65 -4.88
CA ASN A 514 -30.94 -7.06 -5.51
C ASN A 514 -31.06 -6.75 -7.03
N GLY A 515 -29.93 -6.83 -7.75
CA GLY A 515 -29.90 -6.61 -9.23
C GLY A 515 -29.72 -5.15 -9.63
N THR A 516 -29.08 -4.36 -8.79
CA THR A 516 -28.64 -2.99 -9.13
C THR A 516 -27.73 -2.99 -10.34
N TYR A 517 -26.87 -3.99 -10.46
CA TYR A 517 -25.91 -4.13 -11.56
C TYR A 517 -26.30 -5.30 -12.48
N GLN A 518 -26.28 -5.08 -13.80
CA GLN A 518 -26.61 -6.08 -14.80
C GLN A 518 -25.41 -6.93 -15.21
N ALA A 519 -24.19 -6.39 -15.05
CA ALA A 519 -22.96 -7.11 -15.34
C ALA A 519 -21.86 -6.72 -14.32
N GLY A 520 -21.05 -7.68 -13.89
CA GLY A 520 -19.94 -7.46 -12.98
C GLY A 520 -18.65 -8.16 -13.42
N VAL A 521 -17.52 -7.48 -13.25
CA VAL A 521 -16.19 -8.07 -13.45
C VAL A 521 -15.41 -8.00 -12.14
N ALA A 522 -15.13 -9.16 -11.56
CA ALA A 522 -14.37 -9.31 -10.33
C ALA A 522 -12.99 -9.92 -10.61
N ILE A 523 -11.93 -9.13 -10.41
CA ILE A 523 -10.55 -9.59 -10.64
C ILE A 523 -9.87 -9.87 -9.31
N ALA A 524 -9.33 -11.08 -9.17
CA ALA A 524 -8.62 -11.54 -7.97
C ALA A 524 -9.39 -11.22 -6.67
N PRO A 525 -10.70 -11.58 -6.58
CA PRO A 525 -11.55 -11.18 -5.47
C PRO A 525 -11.27 -11.99 -4.20
N VAL A 526 -11.31 -11.34 -3.04
CA VAL A 526 -11.54 -12.04 -1.77
C VAL A 526 -12.98 -12.52 -1.77
N THR A 527 -13.24 -13.75 -1.31
CA THR A 527 -14.58 -14.34 -1.25
C THR A 527 -14.99 -14.77 0.15
N ASP A 528 -14.03 -14.85 1.03
CA ASP A 528 -14.20 -14.99 2.48
C ASP A 528 -12.93 -14.43 3.16
N TRP A 529 -13.08 -13.52 4.11
CA TRP A 529 -11.94 -12.92 4.83
C TRP A 529 -11.18 -13.94 5.70
N ARG A 530 -11.75 -15.12 5.96
CA ARG A 530 -11.06 -16.25 6.60
C ARG A 530 -9.97 -16.86 5.71
N TYR A 531 -9.97 -16.58 4.40
CA TYR A 531 -8.93 -17.02 3.45
C TYR A 531 -7.84 -15.97 3.25
N TYR A 532 -7.97 -14.80 3.88
CA TYR A 532 -7.01 -13.72 3.75
C TYR A 532 -6.12 -13.62 4.99
N ASP A 533 -4.99 -12.87 4.87
CA ASP A 533 -3.97 -12.83 5.92
C ASP A 533 -4.44 -12.18 7.23
N THR A 534 -3.72 -12.52 8.32
CA THR A 534 -4.01 -12.06 9.67
C THR A 534 -3.95 -10.54 9.80
N ILE A 535 -2.86 -9.90 9.30
CA ILE A 535 -2.63 -8.47 9.57
C ILE A 535 -3.72 -7.61 8.93
N TYR A 536 -4.08 -7.89 7.67
CA TYR A 536 -5.14 -7.15 6.98
C TYR A 536 -6.53 -7.51 7.52
N ALA A 537 -6.89 -8.79 7.48
CA ALA A 537 -8.23 -9.21 7.87
C ALA A 537 -8.55 -8.85 9.32
N GLU A 538 -7.63 -9.12 10.26
CA GLU A 538 -7.87 -8.84 11.68
C GLU A 538 -7.82 -7.35 12.03
N ARG A 539 -7.06 -6.53 11.26
CA ARG A 539 -7.07 -5.06 11.40
C ARG A 539 -8.49 -4.50 11.28
N PHE A 540 -9.24 -4.99 10.32
CA PHE A 540 -10.57 -4.46 9.99
C PHE A 540 -11.72 -5.28 10.56
N MET A 541 -11.53 -6.60 10.76
CA MET A 541 -12.59 -7.52 11.14
C MET A 541 -12.36 -8.19 12.51
N ARG A 542 -11.20 -8.00 13.16
CA ARG A 542 -10.70 -8.80 14.28
C ARG A 542 -10.53 -10.27 13.90
N THR A 543 -10.34 -11.15 14.87
CA THR A 543 -10.27 -12.59 14.60
C THR A 543 -11.65 -13.17 14.27
N PRO A 544 -11.72 -14.26 13.48
CA PRO A 544 -12.99 -14.93 13.22
C PRO A 544 -13.74 -15.38 14.49
N ASN A 545 -13.02 -15.71 15.57
CA ASN A 545 -13.63 -16.08 16.85
C ASN A 545 -14.28 -14.89 17.57
N GLU A 546 -13.71 -13.68 17.45
CA GLU A 546 -14.25 -12.48 18.06
C GLU A 546 -15.43 -11.88 17.28
N ASN A 547 -15.47 -12.10 15.95
CA ASN A 547 -16.44 -11.47 15.04
C ASN A 547 -17.00 -12.48 14.01
N ASN A 548 -17.40 -13.67 14.43
CA ASN A 548 -17.85 -14.71 13.50
C ASN A 548 -19.02 -14.24 12.61
N GLU A 549 -19.99 -13.51 13.19
CA GLU A 549 -21.14 -12.98 12.44
C GLU A 549 -20.70 -11.96 11.36
N GLY A 550 -19.75 -11.07 11.70
CA GLY A 550 -19.20 -10.12 10.74
C GLY A 550 -18.50 -10.81 9.57
N TYR A 551 -17.70 -11.84 9.84
CA TYR A 551 -17.07 -12.65 8.79
C TYR A 551 -18.08 -13.34 7.88
N GLU A 552 -19.15 -13.88 8.46
CA GLU A 552 -20.23 -14.54 7.71
C GLU A 552 -20.96 -13.56 6.79
N GLN A 553 -21.35 -12.41 7.33
CA GLN A 553 -22.06 -11.37 6.57
C GLN A 553 -21.18 -10.70 5.50
N SER A 554 -19.86 -10.62 5.73
CA SER A 554 -18.89 -10.00 4.84
C SER A 554 -18.36 -10.96 3.77
N ALA A 555 -18.79 -12.22 3.73
CA ALA A 555 -18.28 -13.20 2.79
C ALA A 555 -19.18 -13.31 1.55
N PRO A 556 -18.74 -12.93 0.34
CA PRO A 556 -19.49 -13.14 -0.90
C PRO A 556 -19.97 -14.60 -1.07
N ILE A 557 -19.18 -15.54 -0.60
CA ILE A 557 -19.50 -16.97 -0.73
C ILE A 557 -20.82 -17.34 -0.02
N THR A 558 -21.17 -16.66 1.09
CA THR A 558 -22.41 -16.89 1.84
C THR A 558 -23.63 -16.26 1.16
N HIS A 559 -23.41 -15.41 0.18
CA HIS A 559 -24.44 -14.72 -0.59
C HIS A 559 -24.51 -15.20 -2.05
N ALA A 560 -23.74 -16.21 -2.42
CA ALA A 560 -23.60 -16.69 -3.79
C ALA A 560 -24.95 -16.97 -4.47
N GLU A 561 -25.90 -17.61 -3.76
CA GLU A 561 -27.25 -17.91 -4.24
C GLU A 561 -28.10 -16.69 -4.62
N LYS A 562 -27.72 -15.50 -4.11
CA LYS A 562 -28.43 -14.23 -4.36
C LYS A 562 -27.88 -13.46 -5.54
N LEU A 563 -26.79 -13.95 -6.16
CA LEU A 563 -26.15 -13.25 -7.30
C LEU A 563 -27.14 -13.04 -8.43
N LYS A 564 -27.20 -11.82 -8.95
CA LYS A 564 -28.02 -11.43 -10.10
C LYS A 564 -27.16 -10.74 -11.15
N GLY A 565 -27.51 -10.96 -12.43
CA GLY A 565 -26.78 -10.40 -13.56
C GLY A 565 -25.66 -11.30 -14.05
N ASP A 566 -24.95 -10.85 -15.08
CA ASP A 566 -23.82 -11.55 -15.68
C ASP A 566 -22.54 -11.31 -14.91
N LEU A 567 -21.79 -12.34 -14.57
CA LEU A 567 -20.54 -12.24 -13.79
C LEU A 567 -19.36 -12.83 -14.55
N LEU A 568 -18.25 -12.10 -14.59
CA LEU A 568 -16.94 -12.58 -15.02
C LEU A 568 -15.96 -12.53 -13.85
N ILE A 569 -15.40 -13.68 -13.47
CA ILE A 569 -14.35 -13.80 -12.44
C ILE A 569 -13.01 -14.02 -13.12
N ILE A 570 -11.99 -13.26 -12.73
CA ILE A 570 -10.63 -13.34 -13.28
C ILE A 570 -9.62 -13.57 -12.17
N SER A 571 -8.70 -14.53 -12.33
CA SER A 571 -7.66 -14.80 -11.33
C SER A 571 -6.37 -15.34 -11.94
N GLY A 572 -5.26 -15.13 -11.24
CA GLY A 572 -3.97 -15.76 -11.50
C GLY A 572 -3.81 -17.05 -10.68
N THR A 573 -3.23 -18.10 -11.25
CA THR A 573 -3.05 -19.37 -10.52
C THR A 573 -1.90 -19.33 -9.50
N ALA A 574 -1.00 -18.35 -9.60
CA ALA A 574 0.12 -18.13 -8.70
C ALA A 574 -0.03 -16.82 -7.90
N ASP A 575 -1.27 -16.42 -7.64
CA ASP A 575 -1.57 -15.30 -6.76
C ASP A 575 -1.19 -15.67 -5.33
N ASP A 576 -0.14 -15.03 -4.82
CA ASP A 576 0.41 -15.23 -3.48
C ASP A 576 -0.24 -14.31 -2.43
N ASN A 577 -1.13 -13.43 -2.85
CA ASN A 577 -1.85 -12.46 -2.00
C ASN A 577 -3.31 -12.91 -1.79
N VAL A 578 -4.16 -12.73 -2.80
CA VAL A 578 -5.52 -13.29 -2.80
C VAL A 578 -5.49 -14.64 -3.52
N HIS A 579 -5.30 -15.69 -2.76
CA HIS A 579 -5.12 -17.03 -3.30
C HIS A 579 -6.23 -17.44 -4.26
N TYR A 580 -5.85 -18.16 -5.32
CA TYR A 580 -6.80 -18.72 -6.29
C TYR A 580 -7.88 -19.58 -5.64
N LEU A 581 -7.65 -20.06 -4.41
CA LEU A 581 -8.65 -20.72 -3.56
C LEU A 581 -9.96 -19.91 -3.45
N ASN A 582 -9.88 -18.59 -3.31
CA ASN A 582 -11.06 -17.71 -3.24
C ASN A 582 -11.98 -17.91 -4.46
N THR A 583 -11.40 -17.87 -5.66
CA THR A 583 -12.15 -18.09 -6.92
C THR A 583 -12.72 -19.50 -7.01
N LEU A 584 -11.96 -20.52 -6.60
CA LEU A 584 -12.42 -21.91 -6.65
C LEU A 584 -13.61 -22.15 -5.71
N GLN A 585 -13.53 -21.68 -4.47
CA GLN A 585 -14.60 -21.85 -3.48
C GLN A 585 -15.87 -21.08 -3.86
N TYR A 586 -15.72 -19.84 -4.36
CA TYR A 586 -16.86 -19.07 -4.83
C TYR A 586 -17.51 -19.69 -6.08
N SER A 587 -16.71 -20.21 -7.01
CA SER A 587 -17.20 -20.94 -8.17
C SER A 587 -17.99 -22.19 -7.77
N ALA A 588 -17.52 -22.94 -6.77
CA ALA A 588 -18.23 -24.09 -6.25
C ALA A 588 -19.61 -23.70 -5.64
N ALA A 589 -19.65 -22.59 -4.89
CA ALA A 589 -20.91 -22.09 -4.32
C ALA A 589 -21.91 -21.64 -5.39
N LEU A 590 -21.45 -20.97 -6.46
CA LEU A 590 -22.31 -20.59 -7.60
C LEU A 590 -22.85 -21.80 -8.35
N ILE A 591 -22.01 -22.83 -8.57
CA ILE A 591 -22.41 -24.09 -9.21
C ILE A 591 -23.48 -24.80 -8.38
N GLU A 592 -23.29 -24.90 -7.07
CA GLU A 592 -24.29 -25.52 -6.16
C GLU A 592 -25.61 -24.74 -6.16
N ALA A 593 -25.55 -23.41 -6.28
CA ALA A 593 -26.72 -22.56 -6.42
C ALA A 593 -27.35 -22.59 -7.84
N GLY A 594 -26.76 -23.30 -8.81
CA GLY A 594 -27.25 -23.39 -10.19
C GLY A 594 -27.05 -22.11 -11.02
N ILE A 595 -26.18 -21.20 -10.58
CA ILE A 595 -25.94 -19.91 -11.21
C ILE A 595 -24.83 -20.04 -12.27
N GLN A 596 -25.08 -19.50 -13.47
CA GLN A 596 -24.10 -19.46 -14.55
C GLN A 596 -23.21 -18.21 -14.44
N PHE A 597 -21.94 -18.36 -14.75
CA PHE A 597 -20.93 -17.28 -14.72
C PHE A 597 -19.78 -17.58 -15.68
N ASP A 598 -19.02 -16.56 -16.04
CA ASP A 598 -17.82 -16.68 -16.85
C ASP A 598 -16.56 -16.62 -15.97
N THR A 599 -15.50 -17.34 -16.38
CA THR A 599 -14.19 -17.28 -15.75
C THR A 599 -13.08 -17.05 -16.76
N GLN A 600 -12.01 -16.33 -16.34
CA GLN A 600 -10.74 -16.24 -17.08
C GLN A 600 -9.58 -16.50 -16.12
N ILE A 601 -8.81 -17.55 -16.39
CA ILE A 601 -7.66 -17.94 -15.58
C ILE A 601 -6.37 -17.58 -16.29
N TYR A 602 -5.42 -17.02 -15.54
CA TYR A 602 -4.08 -16.69 -16.00
C TYR A 602 -3.04 -17.57 -15.30
N THR A 603 -2.49 -18.52 -16.07
CA THR A 603 -1.51 -19.49 -15.57
C THR A 603 -0.24 -18.80 -15.08
N ASN A 604 0.24 -19.19 -13.89
CA ASN A 604 1.45 -18.70 -13.22
C ASN A 604 1.48 -17.16 -13.00
N LYS A 605 0.34 -16.47 -13.08
CA LYS A 605 0.30 -15.04 -12.81
C LYS A 605 -0.02 -14.78 -11.35
N ASP A 606 0.71 -13.77 -10.83
CA ASP A 606 0.54 -13.22 -9.49
C ASP A 606 -0.71 -12.34 -9.39
N HIS A 607 -0.89 -11.70 -8.23
CA HIS A 607 -2.01 -10.77 -7.95
C HIS A 607 -2.15 -9.63 -8.96
N HIS A 608 -1.06 -9.23 -9.60
CA HIS A 608 -1.07 -8.14 -10.58
C HIS A 608 -1.37 -8.59 -12.01
N ILE A 609 -1.39 -9.88 -12.28
CA ILE A 609 -1.68 -10.46 -13.61
C ILE A 609 -0.94 -9.71 -14.73
N ARG A 610 0.39 -9.70 -14.69
CA ARG A 610 1.23 -8.91 -15.60
C ARG A 610 2.29 -9.76 -16.33
N GLY A 611 2.98 -9.12 -17.27
CA GLY A 611 4.08 -9.69 -18.06
C GLY A 611 3.63 -10.16 -19.45
N CYS A 612 4.52 -10.03 -20.44
CA CYS A 612 4.25 -10.30 -21.85
C CYS A 612 2.94 -9.64 -22.35
N ASN A 613 2.09 -10.39 -23.03
CA ASN A 613 0.81 -9.90 -23.57
C ASN A 613 -0.35 -9.95 -22.56
N THR A 614 -0.10 -10.30 -21.30
CA THR A 614 -1.14 -10.62 -20.32
C THR A 614 -2.09 -9.47 -20.05
N ARG A 615 -1.57 -8.25 -19.83
CA ARG A 615 -2.40 -7.06 -19.55
C ARG A 615 -3.28 -6.67 -20.72
N HIS A 616 -2.76 -6.72 -21.93
CA HIS A 616 -3.57 -6.46 -23.13
C HIS A 616 -4.70 -7.48 -23.28
N HIS A 617 -4.42 -8.76 -23.10
CA HIS A 617 -5.43 -9.82 -23.15
C HIS A 617 -6.49 -9.64 -22.05
N LEU A 618 -6.06 -9.33 -20.82
CA LEU A 618 -6.94 -9.13 -19.66
C LEU A 618 -7.94 -8.00 -19.93
N TYR A 619 -7.47 -6.81 -20.28
CA TYR A 619 -8.37 -5.67 -20.50
C TYR A 619 -9.20 -5.80 -21.77
N THR A 620 -8.70 -6.52 -22.79
CA THR A 620 -9.53 -6.90 -23.94
C THR A 620 -10.70 -7.80 -23.51
N LYS A 621 -10.45 -8.80 -22.64
CA LYS A 621 -11.50 -9.67 -22.10
C LYS A 621 -12.52 -8.87 -21.28
N VAL A 622 -12.06 -7.97 -20.40
CA VAL A 622 -12.93 -7.09 -19.60
C VAL A 622 -13.82 -6.22 -20.49
N CYS A 623 -13.21 -5.53 -21.47
CA CYS A 623 -13.95 -4.65 -22.36
C CYS A 623 -14.96 -5.42 -23.21
N ASN A 624 -14.57 -6.56 -23.78
CA ASN A 624 -15.49 -7.39 -24.57
C ASN A 624 -16.66 -7.89 -23.74
N PHE A 625 -16.44 -8.28 -22.50
CA PHE A 625 -17.50 -8.71 -21.60
C PHE A 625 -18.56 -7.60 -21.41
N PHE A 626 -18.16 -6.37 -21.09
CA PHE A 626 -19.10 -5.26 -20.94
C PHE A 626 -19.76 -4.88 -22.27
N LEU A 627 -19.03 -4.93 -23.39
CA LEU A 627 -19.59 -4.69 -24.72
C LEU A 627 -20.69 -5.70 -25.08
N ASP A 628 -20.54 -6.95 -24.68
CA ASP A 628 -21.52 -8.01 -24.97
C ASP A 628 -22.72 -7.98 -24.02
N LYS A 629 -22.51 -7.60 -22.75
CA LYS A 629 -23.54 -7.71 -21.70
C LYS A 629 -24.31 -6.43 -21.42
N LEU A 630 -23.78 -5.26 -21.83
CA LEU A 630 -24.38 -3.95 -21.56
C LEU A 630 -24.72 -3.15 -22.84
N LYS A 631 -24.66 -3.75 -24.03
CA LYS A 631 -25.06 -3.11 -25.28
C LYS A 631 -26.27 -3.75 -25.93
#